data_777710151f62454b8ed2c967fee1027d
#
_entry.id   777710151f62454b8ed2c967fee1027d
#
_cell.length_a   1.000
_cell.length_b   1.000
_cell.length_c   1.000
_cell.angle_alpha   90.00
_cell.angle_beta   90.00
_cell.angle_gamma   90.00
#
_symmetry.space_group_name_H-M   'P 1'
#
loop_
_entity.id
_entity.type
_entity.pdbx_description
1 polymer ?
#
loop_
_entity_poly.entity_id
_entity_poly.type
_entity_poly.pdbx_seq_one_letter_code
_entity_poly.pdbx_strand_id
1 'polypeptide(L)'
;MNKCLDFIYPENISCIICDKSIKKTNTYSICKSCFKEMNFIQDGCMKCGKPIIRHSIEKEFIEECSYCFNKDFYFDKSISCIEYNDVTKKIVLGLKYNQKTFMAKYIAQIMKEKLYLENIKFDYILFVPLHKKRLNKRGFNQAQKIAFNLSKIVNIPLLDCISRKKYTRMLYK
;
A
#
# COMPACT_ATOMS: atom_id res chain seq x y z
N MET A 1 -6.26 -12.82 18.76
CA MET A 1 -4.84 -12.45 18.49
C MET A 1 -4.01 -13.33 19.40
N ASN A 2 -3.19 -14.24 18.85
CA ASN A 2 -2.51 -15.27 19.64
C ASN A 2 -1.26 -14.67 20.35
N LYS A 3 -1.39 -14.30 21.62
CA LYS A 3 -0.31 -13.78 22.47
C LYS A 3 0.94 -14.69 22.49
N CYS A 4 0.79 -16.00 22.27
CA CYS A 4 1.90 -16.94 22.20
C CYS A 4 2.77 -16.75 20.93
N LEU A 5 2.19 -16.40 19.80
CA LEU A 5 2.94 -16.14 18.56
C LEU A 5 3.73 -14.83 18.63
N ASP A 6 3.19 -13.82 19.32
CA ASP A 6 3.88 -12.53 19.53
C ASP A 6 5.11 -12.68 20.46
N PHE A 7 5.13 -13.73 21.32
CA PHE A 7 6.28 -14.04 22.17
C PHE A 7 7.41 -14.76 21.40
N ILE A 8 7.04 -15.67 20.49
CA ILE A 8 8.01 -16.45 19.68
C ILE A 8 8.53 -15.61 18.50
N TYR A 9 7.69 -14.74 17.93
CA TYR A 9 8.02 -13.84 16.82
C TYR A 9 7.68 -12.40 17.21
N PRO A 10 8.51 -11.76 18.06
CA PRO A 10 8.25 -10.40 18.50
C PRO A 10 8.29 -9.43 17.29
N GLU A 11 7.29 -8.57 17.21
CA GLU A 11 7.20 -7.55 16.18
C GLU A 11 8.27 -6.46 16.41
N ASN A 12 8.65 -5.76 15.32
CA ASN A 12 9.56 -4.63 15.35
C ASN A 12 10.99 -4.95 15.87
N ILE A 13 11.53 -6.12 15.56
CA ILE A 13 12.93 -6.46 15.89
C ILE A 13 13.87 -6.27 14.70
N SER A 14 13.35 -6.34 13.48
CA SER A 14 14.14 -6.16 12.26
C SER A 14 13.39 -5.30 11.23
N CYS A 15 14.18 -4.59 10.43
CA CYS A 15 13.66 -3.78 9.35
C CYS A 15 13.05 -4.67 8.26
N ILE A 16 11.79 -4.42 7.90
CA ILE A 16 11.08 -5.21 6.87
C ILE A 16 11.70 -5.09 5.47
N ILE A 17 12.60 -4.14 5.25
CA ILE A 17 13.22 -3.85 3.94
C ILE A 17 14.62 -4.45 3.83
N CYS A 18 15.48 -4.24 4.84
CA CYS A 18 16.90 -4.61 4.79
C CYS A 18 17.31 -5.63 5.87
N ASP A 19 16.35 -6.13 6.64
CA ASP A 19 16.49 -7.12 7.71
C ASP A 19 17.46 -6.71 8.86
N LYS A 20 17.98 -5.46 8.89
CA LYS A 20 18.80 -4.94 10.00
C LYS A 20 17.98 -4.86 11.29
N SER A 21 18.60 -5.17 12.44
CA SER A 21 17.98 -5.00 13.74
C SER A 21 17.54 -3.54 13.98
N ILE A 22 16.37 -3.36 14.57
CA ILE A 22 15.77 -2.06 14.86
C ILE A 22 15.25 -2.01 16.29
N LYS A 23 15.01 -0.79 16.79
CA LYS A 23 14.32 -0.60 18.06
C LYS A 23 12.83 -0.82 17.90
N LYS A 24 12.14 -1.33 18.92
CA LYS A 24 10.67 -1.53 18.92
C LYS A 24 9.87 -0.26 18.58
N THR A 25 10.47 0.91 18.82
CA THR A 25 9.89 2.23 18.55
C THR A 25 9.96 2.67 17.09
N ASN A 26 10.60 1.89 16.21
CA ASN A 26 10.69 2.27 14.80
C ASN A 26 9.32 2.18 14.14
N THR A 27 8.94 3.25 13.45
CA THR A 27 7.68 3.34 12.72
C THR A 27 7.66 2.32 11.57
N TYR A 28 6.54 1.62 11.39
CA TYR A 28 6.30 0.61 10.35
C TYR A 28 7.32 -0.55 10.32
N SER A 29 8.05 -0.82 11.40
CA SER A 29 9.18 -1.76 11.39
C SER A 29 10.24 -1.43 10.33
N ILE A 30 10.55 -0.17 10.12
CA ILE A 30 11.52 0.28 9.12
C ILE A 30 12.67 1.01 9.81
N CYS A 31 13.92 0.70 9.46
CA CYS A 31 15.08 1.41 10.00
C CYS A 31 15.18 2.84 9.44
N LYS A 32 15.88 3.72 10.16
CA LYS A 32 16.00 5.14 9.79
C LYS A 32 16.52 5.36 8.35
N SER A 33 17.50 4.56 7.90
CA SER A 33 18.05 4.68 6.54
C SER A 33 17.00 4.35 5.48
N CYS A 34 16.34 3.18 5.60
CA CYS A 34 15.30 2.81 4.65
C CYS A 34 14.11 3.76 4.68
N PHE A 35 13.75 4.30 5.86
CA PHE A 35 12.67 5.27 5.98
C PHE A 35 12.98 6.59 5.26
N LYS A 36 14.23 7.08 5.34
CA LYS A 36 14.66 8.29 4.61
C LYS A 36 14.63 8.13 3.09
N GLU A 37 14.81 6.91 2.59
CA GLU A 37 14.75 6.60 1.17
C GLU A 37 13.32 6.37 0.66
N MET A 38 12.33 6.32 1.55
CA MET A 38 10.92 6.22 1.18
C MET A 38 10.36 7.61 0.86
N ASN A 39 9.99 7.83 -0.40
CA ASN A 39 9.37 9.07 -0.83
C ASN A 39 7.86 8.98 -0.59
N PHE A 40 7.39 9.53 0.52
CA PHE A 40 5.96 9.65 0.80
C PHE A 40 5.35 10.74 -0.08
N ILE A 41 4.28 10.42 -0.78
CA ILE A 41 3.57 11.37 -1.64
C ILE A 41 2.68 12.23 -0.76
N GLN A 42 3.08 13.46 -0.54
CA GLN A 42 2.28 14.46 0.17
C GLN A 42 1.26 15.09 -0.78
N ASP A 43 1.76 15.64 -1.88
CA ASP A 43 0.96 16.28 -2.93
C ASP A 43 0.84 15.36 -4.13
N GLY A 44 -0.36 14.89 -4.39
CA GLY A 44 -0.70 14.06 -5.54
C GLY A 44 -1.80 14.69 -6.38
N CYS A 45 -1.84 14.34 -7.67
CA CYS A 45 -2.95 14.71 -8.54
C CYS A 45 -4.28 14.27 -7.91
N MET A 46 -5.25 15.17 -7.83
CA MET A 46 -6.56 14.91 -7.23
C MET A 46 -7.29 13.75 -7.91
N LYS A 47 -7.04 13.51 -9.20
CA LYS A 47 -7.68 12.43 -9.96
C LYS A 47 -6.92 11.10 -9.84
N CYS A 48 -5.64 11.03 -10.24
CA CYS A 48 -4.89 9.77 -10.36
C CYS A 48 -3.90 9.50 -9.23
N GLY A 49 -3.69 10.44 -8.29
CA GLY A 49 -2.76 10.29 -7.19
C GLY A 49 -1.26 10.32 -7.57
N LYS A 50 -0.93 10.63 -8.84
CA LYS A 50 0.46 10.74 -9.27
C LYS A 50 1.14 11.91 -8.56
N PRO A 51 2.39 11.76 -8.06
CA PRO A 51 3.08 12.85 -7.39
C PRO A 51 3.23 14.05 -8.33
N ILE A 52 2.97 15.24 -7.79
CA ILE A 52 3.12 16.51 -8.49
C ILE A 52 4.41 17.15 -8.00
N ILE A 53 5.36 17.37 -8.91
CA ILE A 53 6.58 18.12 -8.62
C ILE A 53 6.22 19.59 -8.81
N ARG A 54 6.13 20.32 -7.71
CA ARG A 54 5.90 21.76 -7.75
C ARG A 54 7.23 22.48 -8.01
N HIS A 55 7.40 23.03 -9.20
CA HIS A 55 8.56 23.83 -9.56
C HIS A 55 8.40 25.33 -9.30
N SER A 56 7.23 25.81 -8.87
CA SER A 56 6.94 27.22 -8.63
C SER A 56 6.25 27.47 -7.31
N ILE A 57 6.49 28.67 -6.77
CA ILE A 57 5.98 29.16 -5.47
C ILE A 57 4.48 29.47 -5.53
N GLU A 58 3.88 29.47 -6.70
CA GLU A 58 2.47 29.75 -6.90
C GLU A 58 1.63 28.52 -6.53
N LYS A 59 0.78 28.70 -5.53
CA LYS A 59 -0.19 27.72 -5.03
C LYS A 59 -1.41 27.58 -5.97
N GLU A 60 -1.19 27.40 -7.26
CA GLU A 60 -2.28 26.99 -8.11
C GLU A 60 -2.61 25.52 -7.82
N PHE A 61 -3.83 25.27 -7.40
CA PHE A 61 -4.37 23.92 -7.26
C PHE A 61 -4.48 23.30 -8.65
N ILE A 62 -3.49 22.48 -9.02
CA ILE A 62 -3.58 21.69 -10.23
C ILE A 62 -4.53 20.54 -9.92
N GLU A 63 -5.79 20.71 -10.27
CA GLU A 63 -6.83 19.67 -10.08
C GLU A 63 -6.49 18.41 -10.86
N GLU A 64 -5.94 18.56 -12.07
CA GLU A 64 -5.57 17.45 -12.95
C GLU A 64 -4.14 17.60 -13.49
N CYS A 65 -3.36 16.52 -13.42
CA CYS A 65 -2.03 16.48 -14.02
C CYS A 65 -2.11 16.23 -15.54
N SER A 66 -1.03 16.51 -16.28
CA SER A 66 -0.94 16.29 -17.72
C SER A 66 -1.32 14.87 -18.17
N TYR A 67 -1.17 13.86 -17.28
CA TYR A 67 -1.59 12.48 -17.56
C TYR A 67 -3.11 12.31 -17.54
N CYS A 68 -3.82 13.06 -16.68
CA CYS A 68 -5.28 12.97 -16.53
C CYS A 68 -6.03 13.89 -17.49
N PHE A 69 -5.36 14.91 -18.02
CA PHE A 69 -5.96 15.89 -18.90
C PHE A 69 -6.68 15.21 -20.09
N ASN A 70 -7.93 15.57 -20.32
CA ASN A 70 -8.80 14.97 -21.35
C ASN A 70 -8.97 13.44 -21.25
N LYS A 71 -8.91 12.85 -20.04
CA LYS A 71 -9.19 11.43 -19.82
C LYS A 71 -10.35 11.23 -18.86
N ASP A 72 -11.29 10.39 -19.27
CA ASP A 72 -12.34 9.92 -18.41
C ASP A 72 -11.91 8.68 -17.60
N PHE A 73 -12.24 8.68 -16.32
CA PHE A 73 -12.00 7.56 -15.42
C PHE A 73 -13.32 7.13 -14.77
N TYR A 74 -13.48 5.82 -14.58
CA TYR A 74 -14.65 5.23 -13.90
C TYR A 74 -14.52 5.24 -12.36
N PHE A 75 -13.63 6.03 -11.83
CA PHE A 75 -13.44 6.23 -10.38
C PHE A 75 -13.35 7.72 -10.07
N ASP A 76 -13.74 8.10 -8.86
CA ASP A 76 -13.74 9.50 -8.43
C ASP A 76 -12.32 10.00 -8.16
N LYS A 77 -11.55 9.24 -7.38
CA LYS A 77 -10.20 9.60 -6.93
C LYS A 77 -9.32 8.37 -6.78
N SER A 78 -8.03 8.52 -7.08
CA SER A 78 -6.99 7.56 -6.75
C SER A 78 -5.97 8.20 -5.80
N ILE A 79 -5.59 7.48 -4.74
CA ILE A 79 -4.64 7.96 -3.73
C ILE A 79 -3.40 7.10 -3.76
N SER A 80 -2.24 7.73 -3.90
CA SER A 80 -0.94 7.08 -3.81
C SER A 80 -0.25 7.48 -2.52
N CYS A 81 0.29 6.49 -1.80
CA CYS A 81 0.94 6.73 -0.51
C CYS A 81 2.44 7.00 -0.64
N ILE A 82 3.10 6.26 -1.52
CA ILE A 82 4.56 6.22 -1.63
C ILE A 82 4.95 6.08 -3.10
N GLU A 83 6.02 6.74 -3.50
CA GLU A 83 6.61 6.56 -4.84
C GLU A 83 7.22 5.16 -5.00
N TYR A 84 7.17 4.65 -6.23
CA TYR A 84 7.77 3.37 -6.56
C TYR A 84 9.26 3.55 -6.87
N ASN A 85 10.11 3.28 -5.90
CA ASN A 85 11.57 3.30 -5.99
C ASN A 85 12.18 1.95 -5.55
N ASP A 86 13.49 1.82 -5.49
CA ASP A 86 14.15 0.56 -5.15
C ASP A 86 13.83 0.06 -3.74
N VAL A 87 13.58 0.94 -2.80
CA VAL A 87 13.20 0.59 -1.43
C VAL A 87 11.77 0.05 -1.38
N THR A 88 10.82 0.78 -1.96
CA THR A 88 9.41 0.37 -1.98
C THR A 88 9.18 -0.86 -2.86
N LYS A 89 9.99 -1.03 -3.92
CA LYS A 89 10.03 -2.25 -4.72
C LYS A 89 10.33 -3.48 -3.89
N LYS A 90 11.29 -3.42 -2.94
CA LYS A 90 11.61 -4.54 -2.03
C LYS A 90 10.41 -4.94 -1.17
N ILE A 91 9.63 -3.96 -0.66
CA ILE A 91 8.40 -4.23 0.10
C ILE A 91 7.39 -4.98 -0.79
N VAL A 92 7.13 -4.45 -1.99
CA VAL A 92 6.16 -5.04 -2.93
C VAL A 92 6.57 -6.45 -3.37
N LEU A 93 7.86 -6.67 -3.66
CA LEU A 93 8.39 -7.98 -4.05
C LEU A 93 8.40 -8.96 -2.87
N GLY A 94 8.78 -8.50 -1.68
CA GLY A 94 8.72 -9.29 -0.45
C GLY A 94 7.31 -9.82 -0.18
N LEU A 95 6.31 -8.96 -0.30
CA LEU A 95 4.91 -9.34 -0.16
C LEU A 95 4.45 -10.27 -1.31
N LYS A 96 4.92 -10.09 -2.53
CA LYS A 96 4.47 -10.89 -3.70
C LYS A 96 5.13 -12.27 -3.79
N TYR A 97 6.38 -12.40 -3.47
CA TYR A 97 7.20 -13.58 -3.83
C TYR A 97 7.87 -14.25 -2.64
N ASN A 98 8.19 -13.53 -1.58
CA ASN A 98 8.95 -14.05 -0.45
C ASN A 98 8.06 -14.43 0.74
N GLN A 99 6.75 -14.57 0.54
CA GLN A 99 5.77 -14.93 1.58
C GLN A 99 5.81 -14.02 2.84
N LYS A 100 6.44 -12.84 2.77
CA LYS A 100 6.51 -11.88 3.88
C LYS A 100 5.14 -11.20 4.10
N THR A 101 4.10 -12.01 4.38
CA THR A 101 2.70 -11.54 4.51
C THR A 101 2.50 -10.57 5.66
N PHE A 102 3.37 -10.60 6.67
CA PHE A 102 3.38 -9.65 7.79
C PHE A 102 3.57 -8.19 7.34
N MET A 103 4.22 -7.95 6.18
CA MET A 103 4.37 -6.61 5.61
C MET A 103 3.02 -5.94 5.30
N ALA A 104 1.96 -6.73 5.06
CA ALA A 104 0.63 -6.20 4.78
C ALA A 104 0.09 -5.33 5.93
N LYS A 105 0.46 -5.63 7.18
CA LYS A 105 0.09 -4.84 8.37
C LYS A 105 0.69 -3.42 8.30
N TYR A 106 1.96 -3.32 7.97
CA TYR A 106 2.67 -2.03 7.91
C TYR A 106 2.23 -1.20 6.70
N ILE A 107 1.98 -1.84 5.56
CA ILE A 107 1.39 -1.18 4.39
C ILE A 107 0.01 -0.61 4.74
N ALA A 108 -0.81 -1.37 5.46
CA ALA A 108 -2.13 -0.91 5.90
C ALA A 108 -2.03 0.29 6.86
N GLN A 109 -1.03 0.35 7.74
CA GLN A 109 -0.77 1.50 8.61
C GLN A 109 -0.44 2.76 7.80
N ILE A 110 0.46 2.64 6.81
CA ILE A 110 0.80 3.75 5.91
C ILE A 110 -0.45 4.23 5.14
N MET A 111 -1.26 3.29 4.63
CA MET A 111 -2.51 3.64 3.95
C MET A 111 -3.49 4.35 4.87
N LYS A 112 -3.66 3.87 6.11
CA LYS A 112 -4.52 4.53 7.11
C LYS A 112 -4.12 5.99 7.31
N GLU A 113 -2.82 6.25 7.51
CA GLU A 113 -2.34 7.62 7.74
C GLU A 113 -2.59 8.52 6.54
N LYS A 114 -2.34 8.03 5.32
CA LYS A 114 -2.62 8.79 4.10
C LYS A 114 -4.12 9.07 3.95
N LEU A 115 -4.99 8.10 4.21
CA LEU A 115 -6.45 8.29 4.17
C LEU A 115 -6.92 9.33 5.19
N TYR A 116 -6.32 9.34 6.38
CA TYR A 116 -6.61 10.32 7.41
C TYR A 116 -6.16 11.73 6.98
N LEU A 117 -4.95 11.88 6.47
CA LEU A 117 -4.41 13.15 5.97
C LEU A 117 -5.26 13.73 4.82
N GLU A 118 -5.78 12.89 3.95
CA GLU A 118 -6.66 13.26 2.83
C GLU A 118 -8.13 13.44 3.25
N ASN A 119 -8.45 13.23 4.54
CA ASN A 119 -9.83 13.29 5.07
C ASN A 119 -10.83 12.45 4.26
N ILE A 120 -10.43 11.25 3.82
CA ILE A 120 -11.25 10.36 3.00
C ILE A 120 -12.23 9.59 3.86
N LYS A 121 -13.53 9.69 3.53
CA LYS A 121 -14.61 8.90 4.11
C LYS A 121 -15.07 7.87 3.11
N PHE A 122 -15.31 6.64 3.57
CA PHE A 122 -15.83 5.54 2.77
C PHE A 122 -16.51 4.50 3.67
N ASP A 123 -17.46 3.77 3.12
CA ASP A 123 -18.32 2.86 3.88
C ASP A 123 -17.78 1.42 3.84
N TYR A 124 -17.06 1.05 2.79
CA TYR A 124 -16.58 -0.31 2.57
C TYR A 124 -15.18 -0.34 1.99
N ILE A 125 -14.47 -1.42 2.27
CA ILE A 125 -13.18 -1.74 1.66
C ILE A 125 -13.37 -2.94 0.73
N LEU A 126 -12.87 -2.83 -0.49
CA LEU A 126 -12.77 -3.93 -1.43
C LEU A 126 -11.30 -4.11 -1.83
N PHE A 127 -10.97 -5.26 -2.37
CA PHE A 127 -9.63 -5.54 -2.89
C PHE A 127 -9.70 -6.09 -4.32
N VAL A 128 -8.67 -5.80 -5.10
CA VAL A 128 -8.55 -6.35 -6.45
C VAL A 128 -8.24 -7.85 -6.36
N PRO A 129 -9.12 -8.73 -6.90
CA PRO A 129 -8.94 -10.17 -6.81
C PRO A 129 -7.84 -10.68 -7.73
N LEU A 130 -7.16 -11.76 -7.32
CA LEU A 130 -6.32 -12.55 -8.20
C LEU A 130 -7.13 -13.59 -8.96
N HIS A 131 -6.71 -13.90 -10.19
CA HIS A 131 -7.25 -15.07 -10.89
C HIS A 131 -6.85 -16.36 -10.16
N LYS A 132 -7.74 -17.36 -10.12
CA LYS A 132 -7.57 -18.63 -9.40
C LYS A 132 -6.20 -19.30 -9.64
N LYS A 133 -5.71 -19.35 -10.89
CA LYS A 133 -4.40 -19.91 -11.21
C LYS A 133 -3.25 -19.18 -10.49
N ARG A 134 -3.32 -17.85 -10.35
CA ARG A 134 -2.31 -17.06 -9.61
C ARG A 134 -2.43 -17.23 -8.11
N LEU A 135 -3.66 -17.28 -7.61
CA LEU A 135 -3.93 -17.49 -6.20
C LEU A 135 -3.35 -18.84 -5.75
N ASN A 136 -3.61 -19.91 -6.51
CA ASN A 136 -3.08 -21.24 -6.23
C ASN A 136 -1.53 -21.29 -6.26
N LYS A 137 -0.90 -20.61 -7.24
CA LYS A 137 0.56 -20.53 -7.33
C LYS A 137 1.19 -19.74 -6.18
N ARG A 138 0.52 -18.69 -5.69
CA ARG A 138 1.05 -17.76 -4.68
C ARG A 138 0.64 -18.10 -3.27
N GLY A 139 -0.48 -18.83 -3.10
CA GLY A 139 -1.06 -19.19 -1.82
C GLY A 139 -1.95 -18.10 -1.19
N PHE A 140 -1.83 -16.83 -1.62
CA PHE A 140 -2.62 -15.72 -1.06
C PHE A 140 -2.74 -14.54 -2.04
N ASN A 141 -3.72 -13.65 -1.77
CA ASN A 141 -3.87 -12.38 -2.46
C ASN A 141 -3.30 -11.25 -1.59
N GLN A 142 -2.32 -10.50 -2.09
CA GLN A 142 -1.67 -9.39 -1.38
C GLN A 142 -2.66 -8.27 -1.07
N ALA A 143 -3.47 -7.88 -2.05
CA ALA A 143 -4.45 -6.82 -1.87
C ALA A 143 -5.47 -7.19 -0.79
N GLN A 144 -5.90 -8.47 -0.74
CA GLN A 144 -6.77 -8.98 0.32
C GLN A 144 -6.11 -8.90 1.71
N LYS A 145 -4.82 -9.30 1.82
CA LYS A 145 -4.09 -9.22 3.10
C LYS A 145 -3.96 -7.78 3.59
N ILE A 146 -3.66 -6.84 2.69
CA ILE A 146 -3.58 -5.41 3.02
C ILE A 146 -4.96 -4.90 3.43
N ALA A 147 -5.99 -5.13 2.61
CA ALA A 147 -7.36 -4.69 2.86
C ALA A 147 -7.92 -5.23 4.19
N PHE A 148 -7.61 -6.49 4.53
CA PHE A 148 -7.99 -7.09 5.81
C PHE A 148 -7.35 -6.38 7.01
N ASN A 149 -6.06 -6.05 6.94
CA ASN A 149 -5.41 -5.28 8.00
C ASN A 149 -5.94 -3.86 8.07
N LEU A 150 -6.16 -3.21 6.91
CA LEU A 150 -6.71 -1.86 6.85
C LEU A 150 -8.12 -1.82 7.46
N SER A 151 -9.01 -2.74 7.07
CA SER A 151 -10.36 -2.87 7.62
C SER A 151 -10.36 -2.91 9.15
N LYS A 152 -9.45 -3.69 9.75
CA LYS A 152 -9.32 -3.80 11.20
C LYS A 152 -8.87 -2.50 11.87
N ILE A 153 -7.90 -1.79 11.29
CA ILE A 153 -7.33 -0.59 11.93
C ILE A 153 -8.17 0.67 11.70
N VAL A 154 -9.03 0.70 10.66
CA VAL A 154 -9.95 1.82 10.40
C VAL A 154 -11.38 1.50 10.85
N ASN A 155 -11.66 0.25 11.26
CA ASN A 155 -12.97 -0.24 11.68
C ASN A 155 -14.05 -0.07 10.59
N ILE A 156 -13.69 -0.39 9.33
CA ILE A 156 -14.59 -0.33 8.17
C ILE A 156 -14.71 -1.73 7.57
N PRO A 157 -15.93 -2.20 7.21
CA PRO A 157 -16.14 -3.57 6.73
C PRO A 157 -15.40 -3.85 5.42
N LEU A 158 -14.80 -5.06 5.36
CA LEU A 158 -14.19 -5.60 4.14
C LEU A 158 -15.22 -6.46 3.40
N LEU A 159 -15.44 -6.16 2.13
CA LEU A 159 -16.29 -6.94 1.25
C LEU A 159 -15.46 -7.80 0.31
N ASP A 160 -15.80 -9.09 0.23
CA ASP A 160 -15.23 -10.05 -0.74
C ASP A 160 -16.31 -10.49 -1.73
N CYS A 161 -16.74 -9.55 -2.57
CA CYS A 161 -17.84 -9.73 -3.53
C CYS A 161 -17.38 -9.71 -4.99
N ILE A 162 -16.08 -9.55 -5.26
CA ILE A 162 -15.53 -9.43 -6.62
C ILE A 162 -14.67 -10.64 -6.95
N SER A 163 -14.83 -11.20 -8.14
CA SER A 163 -14.00 -12.30 -8.63
C SER A 163 -13.36 -11.99 -9.99
N ARG A 164 -12.10 -12.43 -10.17
CA ARG A 164 -11.41 -12.26 -11.45
C ARG A 164 -11.60 -13.48 -12.35
N LYS A 165 -12.40 -13.32 -13.39
CA LYS A 165 -12.71 -14.39 -14.36
C LYS A 165 -11.59 -14.61 -15.39
N LYS A 166 -10.99 -13.52 -15.90
CA LYS A 166 -10.01 -13.59 -16.98
C LYS A 166 -8.58 -13.68 -16.44
N TYR A 167 -7.82 -14.68 -16.92
CA TYR A 167 -6.39 -14.76 -16.68
C TYR A 167 -5.65 -13.83 -17.65
N THR A 168 -4.93 -12.84 -17.12
CA THR A 168 -4.13 -11.90 -17.92
C THR A 168 -2.65 -12.16 -17.72
N ARG A 169 -1.81 -11.91 -18.73
CA ARG A 169 -0.35 -11.95 -18.57
C ARG A 169 0.14 -10.90 -17.56
N MET A 170 1.33 -11.12 -16.99
CA MET A 170 1.98 -10.08 -16.17
C MET A 170 2.36 -8.91 -17.07
N LEU A 171 2.18 -7.68 -16.58
CA LEU A 171 2.54 -6.45 -17.30
C LEU A 171 4.07 -6.31 -17.47
N TYR A 172 4.84 -6.91 -16.57
CA TYR A 172 6.31 -6.90 -16.60
C TYR A 172 6.82 -8.34 -16.43
N LYS A 173 7.78 -8.71 -17.25
CA LYS A 173 8.65 -9.87 -17.07
C LYS A 173 9.84 -9.47 -16.22
#